data_2a75453705e2f4c4da98b2759d149ca3
#
_entry.id   2a75453705e2f4c4da98b2759d149ca3
#
_cell.length_a   1.000
_cell.length_b   1.000
_cell.length_c   1.000
_cell.angle_alpha   90.00
_cell.angle_beta   90.00
_cell.angle_gamma   90.00
#
_symmetry.space_group_name_H-M   'P 1'
#
loop_
_entity.id
_entity.type
_entity.pdbx_description
1 polymer ?
#
loop_
_entity_poly.entity_id
_entity_poly.type
_entity_poly.pdbx_seq_one_letter_code
_entity_poly.pdbx_strand_id
1 'polypeptide(L)'
;SQARPSRSHVSRSFRARCRAVSKIAAPFPFDNAAFNNAVSGLHQLALGRIMSADNVHATKGERMYDTGSTTFMLICTMLVFLMTPGLAFFYGGLSRRKNVINTMLMCFGAIGLVGVLWIVAGWSLAYGGDGSSPFIGGLDQLLCLPVLNQVLQAAEGNAADGAVYPQIINIAFQMAFAMITAAIVTGSLAGRVKFGAMTAFLGIWLLVVYAPLAHMVWGGKGSFIGDIIGALDFAGGDVVHISSGLTGLILCLMLGRRRGFGMVSYRPHNVPFVALGAGLLWFGWFGFNGGSEFKAD
;
A
#
# COMPACT_ATOMS: atom_id res chain seq x y z
N SER A 1 -18.86 6.54 -37.25
CA SER A 1 -19.52 5.36 -36.68
C SER A 1 -18.49 4.26 -36.49
N GLN A 2 -17.96 4.13 -35.28
CA GLN A 2 -17.13 2.98 -34.94
C GLN A 2 -18.04 1.89 -34.36
N ALA A 3 -18.06 0.74 -35.01
CA ALA A 3 -18.85 -0.42 -34.60
C ALA A 3 -18.32 -1.00 -33.28
N ARG A 4 -19.18 -1.18 -32.28
CA ARG A 4 -18.85 -1.89 -31.00
C ARG A 4 -18.50 -3.37 -31.31
N PRO A 5 -17.45 -3.91 -30.69
CA PRO A 5 -17.10 -5.33 -30.89
C PRO A 5 -18.21 -6.23 -30.36
N SER A 6 -18.54 -7.29 -31.10
CA SER A 6 -19.60 -8.24 -30.77
C SER A 6 -19.28 -9.03 -29.49
N ARG A 7 -20.31 -9.38 -28.70
CA ARG A 7 -20.25 -10.14 -27.42
C ARG A 7 -19.41 -11.42 -27.51
N SER A 8 -19.33 -12.07 -28.66
CA SER A 8 -18.55 -13.29 -28.86
C SER A 8 -17.03 -13.07 -28.85
N HIS A 9 -16.56 -11.88 -29.27
CA HIS A 9 -15.13 -11.54 -29.33
C HIS A 9 -14.51 -11.28 -27.97
N VAL A 10 -15.23 -10.62 -27.06
CA VAL A 10 -14.76 -10.31 -25.69
C VAL A 10 -14.65 -11.60 -24.86
N SER A 11 -15.64 -12.49 -24.97
CA SER A 11 -15.64 -13.78 -24.27
C SER A 11 -14.51 -14.72 -24.72
N ARG A 12 -14.19 -14.76 -26.01
CA ARG A 12 -13.09 -15.58 -26.56
C ARG A 12 -11.70 -15.07 -26.14
N SER A 13 -11.50 -13.76 -26.15
CA SER A 13 -10.24 -13.13 -25.74
C SER A 13 -9.96 -13.37 -24.24
N PHE A 14 -10.99 -13.30 -23.39
CA PHE A 14 -10.84 -13.54 -21.95
C PHE A 14 -10.50 -15.01 -21.63
N ARG A 15 -11.19 -15.97 -22.27
CA ARG A 15 -10.88 -17.40 -22.09
C ARG A 15 -9.49 -17.78 -22.59
N ALA A 16 -8.99 -17.15 -23.64
CA ALA A 16 -7.63 -17.37 -24.14
C ALA A 16 -6.58 -16.87 -23.14
N ARG A 17 -6.81 -15.71 -22.49
CA ARG A 17 -5.91 -15.17 -21.45
C ARG A 17 -5.92 -16.01 -20.18
N CYS A 18 -7.06 -16.51 -19.74
CA CYS A 18 -7.14 -17.41 -18.60
C CYS A 18 -6.38 -18.74 -18.82
N ARG A 19 -6.42 -19.30 -20.05
CA ARG A 19 -5.64 -20.51 -20.41
C ARG A 19 -4.12 -20.25 -20.45
N ALA A 20 -3.70 -19.04 -20.76
CA ALA A 20 -2.28 -18.66 -20.73
C ALA A 20 -1.74 -18.59 -19.29
N VAL A 21 -2.54 -18.07 -18.36
CA VAL A 21 -2.18 -17.97 -16.94
C VAL A 21 -2.12 -19.36 -16.27
N SER A 22 -3.02 -20.29 -16.63
CA SER A 22 -3.01 -21.65 -16.07
C SER A 22 -1.80 -22.50 -16.52
N LYS A 23 -1.16 -22.16 -17.64
CA LYS A 23 0.06 -22.84 -18.10
C LYS A 23 1.33 -22.38 -17.37
N ILE A 24 1.30 -21.21 -16.74
CA ILE A 24 2.44 -20.66 -15.98
C ILE A 24 2.43 -21.16 -14.52
N ALA A 25 1.29 -21.63 -14.02
CA ALA A 25 1.08 -22.03 -12.62
C ALA A 25 1.31 -23.52 -12.30
N ALA A 26 1.83 -24.31 -13.24
CA ALA A 26 2.18 -25.70 -12.97
C ALA A 26 3.63 -25.79 -12.42
N PRO A 27 3.81 -25.82 -11.08
CA PRO A 27 4.01 -27.12 -10.41
C PRO A 27 3.50 -27.20 -8.94
N PHE A 28 2.41 -26.54 -8.58
CA PHE A 28 1.80 -26.75 -7.28
C PHE A 28 0.47 -27.52 -7.41
N PRO A 29 0.12 -28.44 -6.47
CA PRO A 29 -1.14 -29.15 -6.50
C PRO A 29 -2.29 -28.20 -6.11
N PHE A 30 -2.71 -27.38 -7.08
CA PHE A 30 -3.89 -26.53 -6.95
C PHE A 30 -5.09 -27.26 -7.54
N ASP A 31 -6.19 -27.33 -6.81
CA ASP A 31 -7.47 -27.82 -7.35
C ASP A 31 -7.97 -26.84 -8.42
N ASN A 32 -7.63 -27.16 -9.67
CA ASN A 32 -8.01 -26.36 -10.83
C ASN A 32 -9.54 -26.25 -10.99
N ALA A 33 -10.32 -27.17 -10.46
CA ALA A 33 -11.78 -27.15 -10.55
C ALA A 33 -12.37 -26.10 -9.58
N ALA A 34 -11.90 -26.04 -8.35
CA ALA A 34 -12.32 -25.05 -7.36
C ALA A 34 -11.94 -23.64 -7.79
N PHE A 35 -10.73 -23.44 -8.32
CA PHE A 35 -10.28 -22.15 -8.83
C PHE A 35 -11.10 -21.67 -10.04
N ASN A 36 -11.35 -22.55 -11.02
CA ASN A 36 -12.14 -22.22 -12.21
C ASN A 36 -13.61 -21.93 -11.85
N ASN A 37 -14.18 -22.63 -10.86
CA ASN A 37 -15.53 -22.37 -10.38
C ASN A 37 -15.60 -21.03 -9.64
N ALA A 38 -14.61 -20.67 -8.81
CA ALA A 38 -14.54 -19.37 -8.15
C ALA A 38 -14.38 -18.22 -9.17
N VAL A 39 -13.51 -18.36 -10.16
CA VAL A 39 -13.33 -17.37 -11.24
C VAL A 39 -14.59 -17.25 -12.11
N SER A 40 -15.28 -18.35 -12.41
CA SER A 40 -16.55 -18.34 -13.15
C SER A 40 -17.67 -17.70 -12.33
N GLY A 41 -17.73 -17.94 -11.03
CA GLY A 41 -18.68 -17.31 -10.13
C GLY A 41 -18.47 -15.79 -10.03
N LEU A 42 -17.23 -15.34 -9.87
CA LEU A 42 -16.87 -13.93 -9.87
C LEU A 42 -17.17 -13.25 -11.23
N HIS A 43 -16.95 -13.94 -12.33
CA HIS A 43 -17.26 -13.44 -13.68
C HIS A 43 -18.77 -13.31 -13.92
N GLN A 44 -19.57 -14.27 -13.46
CA GLN A 44 -21.04 -14.20 -13.55
C GLN A 44 -21.61 -13.09 -12.67
N LEU A 45 -21.08 -12.91 -11.46
CA LEU A 45 -21.46 -11.82 -10.55
C LEU A 45 -21.09 -10.45 -11.13
N ALA A 46 -19.90 -10.30 -11.72
CA ALA A 46 -19.46 -9.06 -12.36
C ALA A 46 -20.29 -8.74 -13.60
N LEU A 47 -20.56 -9.72 -14.48
CA LEU A 47 -21.39 -9.51 -15.68
C LEU A 47 -22.86 -9.26 -15.35
N GLY A 48 -23.43 -9.96 -14.38
CA GLY A 48 -24.81 -9.72 -13.95
C GLY A 48 -25.02 -8.32 -13.42
N ARG A 49 -24.04 -7.76 -12.69
CA ARG A 49 -24.10 -6.40 -12.15
C ARG A 49 -23.80 -5.32 -13.17
N ILE A 50 -22.84 -5.53 -14.10
CA ILE A 50 -22.56 -4.59 -15.20
C ILE A 50 -23.77 -4.45 -16.13
N MET A 51 -24.56 -5.52 -16.33
CA MET A 51 -25.75 -5.48 -17.19
C MET A 51 -26.98 -4.85 -16.52
N SER A 52 -27.01 -4.75 -15.17
CA SER A 52 -28.08 -4.03 -14.47
C SER A 52 -27.83 -2.52 -14.42
N ALA A 53 -26.60 -2.08 -14.62
CA ALA A 53 -26.20 -0.67 -14.56
C ALA A 53 -26.64 0.15 -15.79
N ASP A 54 -27.05 -0.51 -16.89
CA ASP A 54 -27.51 0.20 -18.12
C ASP A 54 -28.88 0.89 -17.97
N ASN A 55 -29.56 0.77 -16.83
CA ASN A 55 -30.90 1.36 -16.57
C ASN A 55 -30.93 2.43 -15.49
N VAL A 56 -29.80 2.94 -15.04
CA VAL A 56 -29.79 3.99 -14.01
C VAL A 56 -30.05 5.34 -14.65
N HIS A 57 -31.34 5.76 -14.70
CA HIS A 57 -31.70 7.17 -14.81
C HIS A 57 -31.37 7.83 -13.47
N ALA A 58 -30.38 8.74 -13.46
CA ALA A 58 -30.01 9.52 -12.30
C ALA A 58 -31.22 10.27 -11.74
N THR A 59 -31.68 9.87 -10.57
CA THR A 59 -32.69 10.60 -9.81
C THR A 59 -32.02 11.78 -9.10
N LYS A 60 -32.65 12.94 -9.12
CA LYS A 60 -32.20 14.20 -8.53
C LYS A 60 -32.06 14.02 -7.00
N GLY A 61 -30.83 13.82 -6.53
CA GLY A 61 -30.53 13.62 -5.10
C GLY A 61 -29.35 12.69 -4.79
N GLU A 62 -28.73 12.07 -5.81
CA GLU A 62 -27.57 11.19 -5.62
C GLU A 62 -26.38 11.99 -5.08
N ARG A 63 -25.89 11.59 -3.90
CA ARG A 63 -24.64 12.10 -3.36
C ARG A 63 -23.49 11.45 -4.12
N MET A 64 -22.83 12.25 -4.97
CA MET A 64 -21.63 11.83 -5.70
C MET A 64 -20.39 12.25 -4.92
N TYR A 65 -19.32 11.45 -5.02
CA TYR A 65 -18.02 11.85 -4.54
C TYR A 65 -17.54 13.13 -5.25
N ASP A 66 -16.79 13.98 -4.53
CA ASP A 66 -16.16 15.13 -5.14
C ASP A 66 -15.03 14.69 -6.09
N THR A 67 -15.17 15.07 -7.37
CA THR A 67 -14.20 14.69 -8.41
C THR A 67 -12.85 15.36 -8.22
N GLY A 68 -12.83 16.59 -7.66
CA GLY A 68 -11.60 17.33 -7.35
C GLY A 68 -10.80 16.59 -6.30
N SER A 69 -11.39 16.32 -5.15
CA SER A 69 -10.73 15.60 -4.05
C SER A 69 -10.37 14.17 -4.43
N THR A 70 -11.22 13.48 -5.20
CA THR A 70 -10.91 12.13 -5.73
C THR A 70 -9.65 12.16 -6.60
N THR A 71 -9.56 13.10 -7.55
CA THR A 71 -8.40 13.25 -8.44
C THR A 71 -7.16 13.65 -7.64
N PHE A 72 -7.31 14.60 -6.72
CA PHE A 72 -6.22 15.04 -5.84
C PHE A 72 -5.64 13.86 -5.04
N MET A 73 -6.47 13.08 -4.38
CA MET A 73 -6.03 11.93 -3.60
C MET A 73 -5.41 10.81 -4.44
N LEU A 74 -5.88 10.58 -5.67
CA LEU A 74 -5.23 9.65 -6.61
C LEU A 74 -3.83 10.14 -6.99
N ILE A 75 -3.66 11.42 -7.31
CA ILE A 75 -2.35 12.01 -7.62
C ILE A 75 -1.42 11.91 -6.40
N CYS A 76 -1.90 12.28 -5.21
CA CYS A 76 -1.11 12.17 -3.97
C CYS A 76 -0.70 10.73 -3.68
N THR A 77 -1.58 9.75 -3.89
CA THR A 77 -1.27 8.32 -3.75
C THR A 77 -0.13 7.89 -4.69
N MET A 78 -0.18 8.30 -5.96
CA MET A 78 0.89 8.00 -6.93
C MET A 78 2.21 8.66 -6.56
N LEU A 79 2.18 9.89 -6.05
CA LEU A 79 3.36 10.61 -5.60
C LEU A 79 4.02 9.93 -4.39
N VAL A 80 3.23 9.52 -3.40
CA VAL A 80 3.75 8.77 -2.23
C VAL A 80 4.30 7.41 -2.66
N PHE A 81 3.60 6.70 -3.54
CA PHE A 81 4.09 5.43 -4.09
C PHE A 81 5.46 5.59 -4.77
N LEU A 82 5.66 6.68 -5.52
CA LEU A 82 6.93 7.00 -6.20
C LEU A 82 8.09 7.19 -5.21
N MET A 83 7.82 7.56 -3.96
CA MET A 83 8.87 7.74 -2.96
C MET A 83 9.62 6.43 -2.65
N THR A 84 8.95 5.28 -2.68
CA THR A 84 9.60 3.98 -2.38
C THR A 84 10.65 3.59 -3.42
N PRO A 85 10.39 3.63 -4.75
CA PRO A 85 11.44 3.56 -5.77
C PRO A 85 12.52 4.64 -5.62
N GLY A 86 12.13 5.89 -5.31
CA GLY A 86 13.08 6.98 -5.03
C GLY A 86 14.06 6.63 -3.91
N LEU A 87 13.55 6.05 -2.82
CA LEU A 87 14.36 5.59 -1.71
C LEU A 87 15.30 4.43 -2.11
N ALA A 88 14.84 3.54 -3.00
CA ALA A 88 15.71 2.47 -3.53
C ALA A 88 16.93 3.04 -4.25
N PHE A 89 16.76 4.07 -5.09
CA PHE A 89 17.89 4.77 -5.73
C PHE A 89 18.77 5.51 -4.73
N PHE A 90 18.17 6.21 -3.76
CA PHE A 90 18.88 6.92 -2.71
C PHE A 90 19.79 5.98 -1.90
N TYR A 91 19.25 4.89 -1.36
CA TYR A 91 20.00 3.91 -0.60
C TYR A 91 20.95 3.08 -1.45
N GLY A 92 20.55 2.75 -2.68
CA GLY A 92 21.42 2.07 -3.65
C GLY A 92 22.66 2.87 -3.96
N GLY A 93 22.49 4.18 -4.21
CA GLY A 93 23.59 5.11 -4.47
C GLY A 93 24.56 5.26 -3.30
N LEU A 94 24.04 5.28 -2.06
CA LEU A 94 24.84 5.34 -0.82
C LEU A 94 25.53 4.01 -0.48
N SER A 95 25.02 2.89 -0.99
CA SER A 95 25.56 1.57 -0.71
C SER A 95 26.92 1.35 -1.39
N ARG A 96 27.69 0.37 -0.91
CA ARG A 96 28.85 -0.15 -1.64
C ARG A 96 28.39 -0.86 -2.91
N ARG A 97 29.19 -0.78 -3.99
CA ARG A 97 28.88 -1.40 -5.30
C ARG A 97 28.38 -2.84 -5.22
N LYS A 98 28.98 -3.68 -4.39
CA LYS A 98 28.59 -5.09 -4.20
C LYS A 98 27.24 -5.30 -3.49
N ASN A 99 26.70 -4.28 -2.85
CA ASN A 99 25.47 -4.36 -2.07
C ASN A 99 24.29 -3.62 -2.72
N VAL A 100 24.53 -2.90 -3.82
CA VAL A 100 23.55 -2.04 -4.48
C VAL A 100 22.27 -2.80 -4.80
N ILE A 101 22.38 -3.92 -5.52
CA ILE A 101 21.25 -4.74 -5.95
C ILE A 101 20.45 -5.23 -4.73
N ASN A 102 21.13 -5.79 -3.73
CA ASN A 102 20.45 -6.29 -2.52
C ASN A 102 19.72 -5.16 -1.76
N THR A 103 20.35 -3.97 -1.66
CA THR A 103 19.74 -2.81 -1.00
C THR A 103 18.51 -2.31 -1.74
N MET A 104 18.61 -2.17 -3.07
CA MET A 104 17.48 -1.75 -3.90
C MET A 104 16.34 -2.77 -3.86
N LEU A 105 16.66 -4.07 -3.98
CA LEU A 105 15.66 -5.14 -3.89
C LEU A 105 14.93 -5.17 -2.55
N MET A 106 15.57 -4.80 -1.44
CA MET A 106 14.88 -4.70 -0.15
C MET A 106 13.79 -3.61 -0.19
N CYS A 107 14.04 -2.45 -0.81
CA CYS A 107 13.04 -1.41 -0.96
C CYS A 107 11.92 -1.83 -1.92
N PHE A 108 12.25 -2.39 -3.10
CA PHE A 108 11.25 -2.88 -4.04
C PHE A 108 10.46 -4.07 -3.50
N GLY A 109 11.13 -4.97 -2.76
CA GLY A 109 10.48 -6.09 -2.09
C GLY A 109 9.48 -5.66 -1.01
N ALA A 110 9.75 -4.54 -0.34
CA ALA A 110 8.80 -3.95 0.59
C ALA A 110 7.48 -3.56 -0.10
N ILE A 111 7.52 -3.05 -1.35
CA ILE A 111 6.30 -2.71 -2.11
C ILE A 111 5.39 -3.93 -2.24
N GLY A 112 5.91 -5.04 -2.77
CA GLY A 112 5.13 -6.25 -2.99
C GLY A 112 4.63 -6.89 -1.69
N LEU A 113 5.52 -7.03 -0.70
CA LEU A 113 5.19 -7.62 0.59
C LEU A 113 4.13 -6.81 1.34
N VAL A 114 4.39 -5.51 1.50
CA VAL A 114 3.50 -4.62 2.25
C VAL A 114 2.16 -4.48 1.53
N GLY A 115 2.16 -4.36 0.19
CA GLY A 115 0.93 -4.27 -0.59
C GLY A 115 -0.01 -5.45 -0.36
N VAL A 116 0.52 -6.67 -0.37
CA VAL A 116 -0.28 -7.87 -0.09
C VAL A 116 -0.75 -7.92 1.36
N LEU A 117 0.16 -7.74 2.32
CA LEU A 117 -0.17 -7.84 3.74
C LEU A 117 -1.09 -6.71 4.21
N TRP A 118 -0.99 -5.52 3.59
CA TRP A 118 -1.87 -4.39 3.89
C TRP A 118 -3.32 -4.68 3.53
N ILE A 119 -3.56 -5.23 2.33
CA ILE A 119 -4.89 -5.64 1.90
C ILE A 119 -5.41 -6.81 2.74
N VAL A 120 -4.57 -7.81 3.04
CA VAL A 120 -5.00 -9.01 3.77
C VAL A 120 -5.41 -8.67 5.20
N ALA A 121 -4.61 -7.90 5.94
CA ALA A 121 -4.84 -7.66 7.36
C ALA A 121 -4.41 -6.26 7.84
N GLY A 122 -3.38 -5.66 7.25
CA GLY A 122 -2.78 -4.42 7.74
C GLY A 122 -3.78 -3.28 7.83
N TRP A 123 -4.62 -3.10 6.81
CA TRP A 123 -5.68 -2.10 6.82
C TRP A 123 -6.66 -2.32 7.97
N SER A 124 -7.11 -3.56 8.17
CA SER A 124 -8.06 -3.89 9.24
C SER A 124 -7.47 -3.62 10.63
N LEU A 125 -6.22 -4.01 10.86
CA LEU A 125 -5.52 -3.78 12.13
C LEU A 125 -5.22 -2.29 12.39
N ALA A 126 -5.15 -1.46 11.36
CA ALA A 126 -4.92 -0.03 11.48
C ALA A 126 -6.22 0.78 11.62
N TYR A 127 -7.25 0.43 10.85
CA TYR A 127 -8.46 1.25 10.69
C TYR A 127 -9.77 0.50 10.90
N GLY A 128 -9.72 -0.80 11.23
CA GLY A 128 -10.91 -1.59 11.56
C GLY A 128 -11.33 -1.43 13.01
N GLY A 129 -12.52 -1.99 13.33
CA GLY A 129 -13.10 -2.00 14.65
C GLY A 129 -14.07 -0.85 14.90
N ASP A 130 -14.69 -0.91 16.07
CA ASP A 130 -15.73 0.01 16.56
C ASP A 130 -15.19 1.10 17.51
N GLY A 131 -13.86 1.23 17.62
CA GLY A 131 -13.20 2.14 18.55
C GLY A 131 -13.11 1.61 20.01
N SER A 132 -13.45 0.36 20.25
CA SER A 132 -13.39 -0.25 21.59
C SER A 132 -11.96 -0.53 22.06
N SER A 133 -11.03 -0.77 21.13
CA SER A 133 -9.60 -1.00 21.44
C SER A 133 -8.78 0.27 21.16
N PRO A 134 -8.03 0.79 22.14
CA PRO A 134 -7.20 1.97 21.91
C PRO A 134 -5.85 1.66 21.22
N PHE A 135 -5.46 0.37 21.10
CA PHE A 135 -4.11 -0.04 20.70
C PHE A 135 -4.06 -0.71 19.32
N ILE A 136 -5.14 -1.33 18.87
CA ILE A 136 -5.17 -2.10 17.62
C ILE A 136 -6.59 -2.15 17.07
N GLY A 137 -6.72 -2.04 15.76
CA GLY A 137 -8.00 -2.16 15.06
C GLY A 137 -8.57 -3.57 15.07
N GLY A 138 -9.84 -3.68 14.69
CA GLY A 138 -10.56 -4.95 14.58
C GLY A 138 -10.18 -5.76 13.35
N LEU A 139 -10.80 -6.93 13.20
CA LEU A 139 -10.62 -7.83 12.04
C LEU A 139 -11.81 -7.76 11.07
N ASP A 140 -12.71 -6.80 11.26
CA ASP A 140 -13.94 -6.60 10.50
C ASP A 140 -13.70 -6.17 9.05
N GLN A 141 -12.53 -5.57 8.76
CA GLN A 141 -12.14 -5.09 7.43
C GLN A 141 -11.07 -5.96 6.75
N LEU A 142 -10.93 -7.22 7.17
CA LEU A 142 -10.00 -8.15 6.53
C LEU A 142 -10.26 -8.25 5.02
N LEU A 143 -9.18 -8.36 4.23
CA LEU A 143 -9.20 -8.40 2.77
C LEU A 143 -9.87 -7.16 2.13
N CYS A 144 -10.11 -6.11 2.90
CA CYS A 144 -10.84 -4.89 2.47
C CYS A 144 -12.24 -5.18 1.88
N LEU A 145 -12.85 -6.33 2.20
CA LEU A 145 -14.13 -6.76 1.63
C LEU A 145 -15.28 -5.79 1.90
N PRO A 146 -15.45 -5.22 3.13
CA PRO A 146 -16.52 -4.25 3.37
C PRO A 146 -16.38 -2.99 2.52
N VAL A 147 -15.13 -2.53 2.31
CA VAL A 147 -14.85 -1.34 1.50
C VAL A 147 -15.10 -1.61 0.01
N LEU A 148 -14.77 -2.81 -0.47
CA LEU A 148 -15.10 -3.20 -1.84
C LEU A 148 -16.61 -3.16 -2.09
N ASN A 149 -17.42 -3.65 -1.14
CA ASN A 149 -18.87 -3.56 -1.23
C ASN A 149 -19.37 -2.11 -1.24
N GLN A 150 -18.79 -1.21 -0.42
CA GLN A 150 -19.11 0.22 -0.44
C GLN A 150 -18.79 0.87 -1.79
N VAL A 151 -17.66 0.53 -2.41
CA VAL A 151 -17.30 1.03 -3.75
C VAL A 151 -18.29 0.55 -4.80
N LEU A 152 -18.75 -0.70 -4.72
CA LEU A 152 -19.77 -1.24 -5.63
C LEU A 152 -21.12 -0.53 -5.42
N GLN A 153 -21.54 -0.28 -4.18
CA GLN A 153 -22.77 0.46 -3.87
C GLN A 153 -22.68 1.93 -4.32
N ALA A 154 -21.52 2.57 -4.14
CA ALA A 154 -21.29 3.93 -4.60
C ALA A 154 -21.33 4.06 -6.14
N ALA A 155 -20.90 3.03 -6.85
CA ALA A 155 -21.05 2.96 -8.32
C ALA A 155 -22.53 2.82 -8.75
N GLU A 156 -23.40 2.39 -7.84
CA GLU A 156 -24.86 2.35 -7.99
C GLU A 156 -25.58 3.64 -7.50
N GLY A 157 -24.82 4.70 -7.18
CA GLY A 157 -25.36 5.99 -6.71
C GLY A 157 -25.49 6.14 -5.19
N ASN A 158 -25.06 5.14 -4.40
CA ASN A 158 -25.17 5.11 -2.94
C ASN A 158 -23.82 5.40 -2.27
N ALA A 159 -23.25 6.60 -2.43
CA ALA A 159 -22.04 6.98 -1.70
C ALA A 159 -22.30 7.02 -0.18
N ALA A 160 -21.31 6.60 0.62
CA ALA A 160 -21.41 6.68 2.07
C ALA A 160 -21.60 8.13 2.54
N ASP A 161 -22.44 8.33 3.57
CA ASP A 161 -22.72 9.65 4.11
C ASP A 161 -21.43 10.36 4.57
N GLY A 162 -21.20 11.58 4.04
CA GLY A 162 -20.06 12.41 4.40
C GLY A 162 -18.72 12.05 3.74
N ALA A 163 -18.65 10.98 2.93
CA ALA A 163 -17.44 10.64 2.23
C ALA A 163 -17.17 11.60 1.05
N VAL A 164 -15.98 12.22 1.04
CA VAL A 164 -15.57 13.16 0.00
C VAL A 164 -15.05 12.43 -1.25
N TYR A 165 -14.42 11.26 -1.06
CA TYR A 165 -13.89 10.39 -2.12
C TYR A 165 -14.02 8.91 -1.72
N PRO A 166 -13.89 7.96 -2.68
CA PRO A 166 -14.00 6.52 -2.38
C PRO A 166 -12.94 6.04 -1.39
N GLN A 167 -13.35 5.30 -0.35
CA GLN A 167 -12.45 4.81 0.70
C GLN A 167 -11.33 3.91 0.16
N ILE A 168 -11.52 3.24 -0.97
CA ILE A 168 -10.47 2.45 -1.63
C ILE A 168 -9.22 3.29 -1.96
N ILE A 169 -9.39 4.58 -2.25
CA ILE A 169 -8.29 5.51 -2.50
C ILE A 169 -7.52 5.77 -1.19
N ASN A 170 -8.24 5.91 -0.07
CA ASN A 170 -7.59 6.03 1.24
C ASN A 170 -6.79 4.77 1.60
N ILE A 171 -7.35 3.58 1.34
CA ILE A 171 -6.62 2.30 1.53
C ILE A 171 -5.32 2.31 0.73
N ALA A 172 -5.37 2.74 -0.55
CA ALA A 172 -4.19 2.80 -1.41
C ALA A 172 -3.18 3.87 -0.96
N PHE A 173 -3.66 5.03 -0.50
CA PHE A 173 -2.82 6.10 0.04
C PHE A 173 -2.07 5.64 1.29
N GLN A 174 -2.79 5.08 2.26
CA GLN A 174 -2.22 4.56 3.50
C GLN A 174 -1.32 3.33 3.26
N MET A 175 -1.63 2.51 2.24
CA MET A 175 -0.76 1.44 1.79
C MET A 175 0.59 1.97 1.29
N ALA A 176 0.60 3.07 0.55
CA ALA A 176 1.83 3.71 0.08
C ALA A 176 2.66 4.26 1.26
N PHE A 177 2.02 4.78 2.31
CA PHE A 177 2.68 5.16 3.57
C PHE A 177 3.32 3.96 4.28
N ALA A 178 2.62 2.85 4.37
CA ALA A 178 3.15 1.61 4.94
C ALA A 178 4.36 1.07 4.13
N MET A 179 4.29 1.14 2.79
CA MET A 179 5.37 0.73 1.89
C MET A 179 6.64 1.55 2.09
N ILE A 180 6.52 2.88 2.09
CA ILE A 180 7.69 3.76 2.28
C ILE A 180 8.26 3.59 3.68
N THR A 181 7.43 3.44 4.72
CA THR A 181 7.88 3.24 6.09
C THR A 181 8.72 1.96 6.24
N ALA A 182 8.21 0.84 5.72
CA ALA A 182 8.95 -0.42 5.70
C ALA A 182 10.27 -0.30 4.90
N ALA A 183 10.25 0.44 3.79
CA ALA A 183 11.45 0.68 3.00
C ALA A 183 12.50 1.53 3.74
N ILE A 184 12.09 2.53 4.56
CA ILE A 184 13.01 3.34 5.37
C ILE A 184 13.85 2.46 6.30
N VAL A 185 13.24 1.47 6.96
CA VAL A 185 13.95 0.55 7.86
C VAL A 185 15.12 -0.15 7.15
N THR A 186 14.98 -0.48 5.86
CA THR A 186 15.99 -1.23 5.11
C THR A 186 17.33 -0.51 5.00
N GLY A 187 17.31 0.82 4.97
CA GLY A 187 18.52 1.64 4.85
C GLY A 187 19.51 1.46 6.00
N SER A 188 18.99 1.34 7.22
CA SER A 188 19.82 1.13 8.41
C SER A 188 20.59 -0.19 8.37
N LEU A 189 20.08 -1.18 7.63
CA LEU A 189 20.59 -2.55 7.53
C LEU A 189 21.35 -2.83 6.23
N ALA A 190 21.46 -1.85 5.35
CA ALA A 190 22.10 -1.99 4.04
C ALA A 190 23.49 -2.64 4.15
N GLY A 191 23.70 -3.74 3.43
CA GLY A 191 24.95 -4.51 3.41
C GLY A 191 25.24 -5.36 4.66
N ARG A 192 24.28 -5.53 5.58
CA ARG A 192 24.40 -6.34 6.80
C ARG A 192 23.43 -7.51 6.87
N VAL A 193 22.29 -7.41 6.17
CA VAL A 193 21.20 -8.40 6.22
C VAL A 193 20.93 -8.94 4.81
N LYS A 194 20.53 -10.20 4.72
CA LYS A 194 20.08 -10.83 3.47
C LYS A 194 18.65 -10.43 3.16
N PHE A 195 18.30 -10.37 1.88
CA PHE A 195 16.95 -10.03 1.40
C PHE A 195 15.84 -10.83 2.09
N GLY A 196 15.93 -12.17 2.11
CA GLY A 196 14.89 -13.02 2.71
C GLY A 196 14.67 -12.78 4.20
N ALA A 197 15.74 -12.56 4.98
CA ALA A 197 15.61 -12.25 6.42
C ALA A 197 14.95 -10.88 6.63
N MET A 198 15.28 -9.90 5.78
CA MET A 198 14.65 -8.58 5.82
C MET A 198 13.16 -8.64 5.46
N THR A 199 12.84 -9.40 4.42
CA THR A 199 11.44 -9.60 3.97
C THR A 199 10.60 -10.24 5.08
N ALA A 200 11.10 -11.30 5.73
CA ALA A 200 10.39 -11.94 6.85
C ALA A 200 10.21 -10.98 8.03
N PHE A 201 11.27 -10.22 8.38
CA PHE A 201 11.18 -9.21 9.43
C PHE A 201 10.15 -8.14 9.12
N LEU A 202 10.16 -7.56 7.92
CA LEU A 202 9.24 -6.49 7.52
C LEU A 202 7.78 -6.97 7.53
N GLY A 203 7.52 -8.23 7.14
CA GLY A 203 6.17 -8.78 7.19
C GLY A 203 5.61 -8.84 8.62
N ILE A 204 6.40 -9.34 9.56
CA ILE A 204 6.02 -9.38 10.99
C ILE A 204 5.92 -7.95 11.54
N TRP A 205 6.89 -7.11 11.26
CA TRP A 205 6.97 -5.74 11.75
C TRP A 205 5.77 -4.90 11.27
N LEU A 206 5.32 -5.07 10.03
CA LEU A 206 4.15 -4.39 9.50
C LEU A 206 2.90 -4.66 10.35
N LEU A 207 2.65 -5.94 10.68
CA LEU A 207 1.43 -6.36 11.37
C LEU A 207 1.49 -6.12 12.89
N VAL A 208 2.69 -6.22 13.50
CA VAL A 208 2.87 -6.16 14.96
C VAL A 208 3.27 -4.77 15.45
N VAL A 209 3.91 -3.96 14.60
CA VAL A 209 4.42 -2.63 14.97
C VAL A 209 3.70 -1.53 14.21
N TYR A 210 3.78 -1.56 12.87
CA TYR A 210 3.28 -0.46 12.06
C TYR A 210 1.75 -0.32 12.13
N ALA A 211 1.01 -1.40 11.88
CA ALA A 211 -0.46 -1.33 11.86
C ALA A 211 -1.06 -0.98 13.23
N PRO A 212 -0.60 -1.55 14.36
CA PRO A 212 -1.05 -1.10 15.68
C PRO A 212 -0.68 0.35 15.98
N LEU A 213 0.52 0.81 15.61
CA LEU A 213 0.89 2.21 15.80
C LEU A 213 0.03 3.16 14.95
N ALA A 214 -0.24 2.79 13.71
CA ALA A 214 -1.15 3.54 12.84
C ALA A 214 -2.56 3.62 13.47
N HIS A 215 -3.04 2.56 14.09
CA HIS A 215 -4.30 2.58 14.85
C HIS A 215 -4.21 3.51 16.07
N MET A 216 -3.17 3.39 16.88
CA MET A 216 -3.01 4.24 18.06
C MET A 216 -2.97 5.74 17.74
N VAL A 217 -2.44 6.11 16.56
CA VAL A 217 -2.28 7.52 16.15
C VAL A 217 -3.44 8.00 15.29
N TRP A 218 -3.86 7.22 14.30
CA TRP A 218 -4.83 7.61 13.27
C TRP A 218 -6.15 6.84 13.29
N GLY A 219 -6.34 5.95 14.27
CA GLY A 219 -7.54 5.12 14.38
C GLY A 219 -8.82 5.88 14.75
N GLY A 220 -8.74 7.20 14.95
CA GLY A 220 -9.89 8.05 15.26
C GLY A 220 -10.27 8.01 16.73
N LYS A 221 -11.59 8.13 17.01
CA LYS A 221 -12.11 8.20 18.38
C LYS A 221 -11.78 6.93 19.16
N GLY A 222 -11.21 7.09 20.34
CA GLY A 222 -10.77 5.99 21.22
C GLY A 222 -9.33 5.55 21.00
N SER A 223 -8.62 6.03 19.97
CA SER A 223 -7.22 5.71 19.73
C SER A 223 -6.30 6.28 20.83
N PHE A 224 -5.29 5.49 21.25
CA PHE A 224 -4.49 5.81 22.45
C PHE A 224 -3.69 7.10 22.30
N ILE A 225 -2.97 7.29 21.19
CA ILE A 225 -2.07 8.43 21.00
C ILE A 225 -2.85 9.61 20.40
N GLY A 226 -3.65 9.39 19.38
CA GLY A 226 -4.34 10.47 18.66
C GLY A 226 -5.50 11.09 19.44
N ASP A 227 -6.33 10.26 20.09
CA ASP A 227 -7.53 10.77 20.80
C ASP A 227 -7.31 10.88 22.32
N ILE A 228 -6.84 9.82 23.00
CA ILE A 228 -6.73 9.82 24.47
C ILE A 228 -5.59 10.74 24.94
N ILE A 229 -4.42 10.68 24.31
CA ILE A 229 -3.29 11.59 24.63
C ILE A 229 -3.48 12.95 23.93
N GLY A 230 -4.12 12.97 22.76
CA GLY A 230 -4.34 14.17 21.95
C GLY A 230 -3.10 14.61 21.16
N ALA A 231 -2.20 13.68 20.84
CA ALA A 231 -1.02 13.99 20.01
C ALA A 231 -1.45 14.10 18.54
N LEU A 232 -0.94 15.12 17.85
CA LEU A 232 -1.21 15.39 16.45
C LEU A 232 -0.06 14.85 15.58
N ASP A 233 -0.36 13.85 14.78
CA ASP A 233 0.49 13.40 13.67
C ASP A 233 -0.24 13.66 12.34
N PHE A 234 0.10 14.78 11.69
CA PHE A 234 -0.57 15.22 10.46
C PHE A 234 -0.21 14.33 9.25
N ALA A 235 1.07 13.99 9.11
CA ALA A 235 1.57 13.31 7.90
C ALA A 235 2.59 12.21 8.20
N GLY A 236 2.56 11.56 9.36
CA GLY A 236 3.42 10.41 9.65
C GLY A 236 4.69 10.71 10.44
N GLY A 237 4.72 11.80 11.23
CA GLY A 237 5.82 12.07 12.14
C GLY A 237 6.09 10.89 13.08
N ASP A 238 5.05 10.39 13.71
CA ASP A 238 5.10 9.25 14.62
C ASP A 238 5.02 7.92 13.86
N VAL A 239 3.98 7.75 13.05
CA VAL A 239 3.67 6.47 12.41
C VAL A 239 4.74 6.05 11.41
N VAL A 240 5.26 6.98 10.60
CA VAL A 240 6.26 6.69 9.57
C VAL A 240 7.68 6.89 10.09
N HIS A 241 8.00 8.09 10.60
CA HIS A 241 9.39 8.47 10.82
C HIS A 241 9.93 7.98 12.17
N ILE A 242 9.19 8.15 13.26
CA ILE A 242 9.63 7.63 14.58
C ILE A 242 9.67 6.11 14.56
N SER A 243 8.63 5.45 14.04
CA SER A 243 8.58 3.98 13.99
C SER A 243 9.74 3.38 13.21
N SER A 244 9.97 3.86 11.99
CA SER A 244 11.05 3.33 11.14
C SER A 244 12.43 3.74 11.64
N GLY A 245 12.60 4.95 12.14
CA GLY A 245 13.86 5.47 12.65
C GLY A 245 14.30 4.74 13.92
N LEU A 246 13.40 4.56 14.90
CA LEU A 246 13.68 3.82 16.12
C LEU A 246 13.95 2.35 15.83
N THR A 247 13.15 1.71 14.97
CA THR A 247 13.39 0.34 14.52
C THR A 247 14.77 0.22 13.88
N GLY A 248 15.12 1.13 12.99
CA GLY A 248 16.44 1.16 12.35
C GLY A 248 17.59 1.31 13.35
N LEU A 249 17.42 2.17 14.34
CA LEU A 249 18.41 2.34 15.41
C LEU A 249 18.60 1.06 16.23
N ILE A 250 17.51 0.46 16.71
CA ILE A 250 17.55 -0.77 17.50
C ILE A 250 18.21 -1.91 16.70
N LEU A 251 17.81 -2.12 15.45
CA LEU A 251 18.41 -3.13 14.59
C LEU A 251 19.91 -2.87 14.33
N CYS A 252 20.30 -1.61 14.18
CA CYS A 252 21.71 -1.24 14.06
C CYS A 252 22.52 -1.61 15.31
N LEU A 253 21.97 -1.35 16.49
CA LEU A 253 22.61 -1.69 17.76
C LEU A 253 22.72 -3.21 17.95
N MET A 254 21.66 -3.95 17.63
CA MET A 254 21.63 -5.42 17.74
C MET A 254 22.63 -6.09 16.78
N LEU A 255 22.75 -5.60 15.55
CA LEU A 255 23.67 -6.16 14.57
C LEU A 255 25.14 -5.74 14.79
N GLY A 256 25.37 -4.73 15.58
CA GLY A 256 26.69 -4.23 15.90
C GLY A 256 27.42 -3.58 14.72
N ARG A 257 28.75 -3.51 14.81
CA ARG A 257 29.60 -2.84 13.84
C ARG A 257 29.66 -3.60 12.50
N ARG A 258 29.76 -2.88 11.38
CA ARG A 258 29.97 -3.44 10.04
C ARG A 258 31.33 -4.14 9.97
N ARG A 259 31.42 -5.23 9.20
CA ARG A 259 32.71 -5.91 8.94
C ARG A 259 33.69 -4.93 8.28
N GLY A 260 34.88 -4.80 8.87
CA GLY A 260 35.89 -3.85 8.40
C GLY A 260 35.63 -2.40 8.83
N PHE A 261 34.81 -2.15 9.85
CA PHE A 261 34.62 -0.82 10.42
C PHE A 261 35.98 -0.26 10.91
N GLY A 262 36.30 0.95 10.47
CA GLY A 262 37.59 1.60 10.75
C GLY A 262 38.79 1.12 9.90
N MET A 263 38.67 -0.01 9.18
CA MET A 263 39.73 -0.55 8.35
C MET A 263 39.50 -0.40 6.84
N VAL A 264 38.24 -0.24 6.43
CA VAL A 264 37.85 -0.16 5.01
C VAL A 264 37.00 1.06 4.77
N SER A 265 37.29 1.80 3.69
CA SER A 265 36.47 2.96 3.28
C SER A 265 35.08 2.50 2.79
N TYR A 266 34.03 3.14 3.33
CA TYR A 266 32.63 2.95 2.93
C TYR A 266 32.17 4.11 2.03
N ARG A 267 32.82 4.27 0.87
CA ARG A 267 32.44 5.31 -0.08
C ARG A 267 31.12 4.98 -0.78
N PRO A 268 30.24 5.97 -0.99
CA PRO A 268 29.06 5.82 -1.84
C PRO A 268 29.43 5.30 -3.22
N HIS A 269 28.63 4.37 -3.76
CA HIS A 269 28.86 3.78 -5.06
C HIS A 269 28.54 4.75 -6.21
N ASN A 270 27.44 5.48 -6.11
CA ASN A 270 26.92 6.31 -7.20
C ASN A 270 26.17 7.54 -6.66
N VAL A 271 26.88 8.66 -6.55
CA VAL A 271 26.30 9.92 -6.07
C VAL A 271 25.17 10.46 -6.98
N PRO A 272 25.24 10.34 -8.33
CA PRO A 272 24.10 10.66 -9.19
C PRO A 272 22.82 9.88 -8.84
N PHE A 273 22.91 8.60 -8.47
CA PHE A 273 21.75 7.85 -7.99
C PHE A 273 21.19 8.40 -6.66
N VAL A 274 22.07 8.87 -5.78
CA VAL A 274 21.64 9.51 -4.52
C VAL A 274 20.88 10.79 -4.83
N ALA A 275 21.37 11.62 -5.74
CA ALA A 275 20.71 12.85 -6.14
C ALA A 275 19.35 12.59 -6.83
N LEU A 276 19.31 11.61 -7.75
CA LEU A 276 18.06 11.17 -8.38
C LEU A 276 17.04 10.68 -7.34
N GLY A 277 17.46 9.80 -6.44
CA GLY A 277 16.61 9.27 -5.38
C GLY A 277 16.09 10.37 -4.46
N ALA A 278 16.94 11.32 -4.07
CA ALA A 278 16.55 12.48 -3.28
C ALA A 278 15.52 13.34 -4.01
N GLY A 279 15.70 13.60 -5.31
CA GLY A 279 14.74 14.35 -6.14
C GLY A 279 13.38 13.67 -6.24
N LEU A 280 13.37 12.33 -6.44
CA LEU A 280 12.12 11.55 -6.46
C LEU A 280 11.41 11.56 -5.09
N LEU A 281 12.16 11.44 -4.00
CA LEU A 281 11.63 11.55 -2.64
C LEU A 281 11.03 12.94 -2.41
N TRP A 282 11.75 13.98 -2.78
CA TRP A 282 11.28 15.37 -2.61
C TRP A 282 10.00 15.63 -3.41
N PHE A 283 9.97 15.20 -4.67
CA PHE A 283 8.78 15.33 -5.51
C PHE A 283 7.58 14.56 -4.93
N GLY A 284 7.79 13.33 -4.48
CA GLY A 284 6.75 12.52 -3.84
C GLY A 284 6.25 13.13 -2.53
N TRP A 285 7.08 13.92 -1.82
CA TRP A 285 6.73 14.53 -0.54
C TRP A 285 5.62 15.59 -0.65
N PHE A 286 5.44 16.20 -1.82
CA PHE A 286 4.27 17.05 -2.07
C PHE A 286 2.97 16.26 -1.91
N GLY A 287 2.91 15.04 -2.45
CA GLY A 287 1.77 14.15 -2.25
C GLY A 287 1.68 13.59 -0.83
N PHE A 288 2.83 13.36 -0.19
CA PHE A 288 2.90 12.86 1.19
C PHE A 288 2.23 13.83 2.16
N ASN A 289 2.59 15.09 2.13
CA ASN A 289 2.01 16.11 3.00
C ASN A 289 0.68 16.63 2.47
N GLY A 290 0.57 16.95 1.18
CA GLY A 290 -0.68 17.46 0.60
C GLY A 290 -1.82 16.46 0.70
N GLY A 291 -1.56 15.17 0.41
CA GLY A 291 -2.58 14.12 0.53
C GLY A 291 -3.05 13.84 1.96
N SER A 292 -2.26 14.21 2.97
CA SER A 292 -2.65 14.06 4.38
C SER A 292 -3.76 15.02 4.83
N GLU A 293 -4.15 15.99 4.00
CA GLU A 293 -5.36 16.80 4.16
C GLU A 293 -6.64 16.05 3.76
N PHE A 294 -6.51 14.97 2.97
CA PHE A 294 -7.62 14.12 2.50
C PHE A 294 -8.65 14.82 1.62
N LYS A 295 -8.44 16.04 1.17
CA LYS A 295 -9.30 16.79 0.26
C LYS A 295 -8.53 17.88 -0.47
N ALA A 296 -9.11 18.40 -1.55
CA ALA A 296 -8.60 19.55 -2.29
C ALA A 296 -9.38 20.80 -1.86
N ASP A 297 -8.79 21.61 -0.96
CA ASP A 297 -9.34 22.89 -0.49
C ASP A 297 -8.24 23.92 -0.22
#